data_4aa15233c3af5606c847bce6cdbec6d7
#
_entry.id   4aa15233c3af5606c847bce6cdbec6d7
#
_cell.length_a   1.000
_cell.length_b   1.000
_cell.length_c   1.000
_cell.angle_alpha   90.00
_cell.angle_beta   90.00
_cell.angle_gamma   90.00
#
_symmetry.space_group_name_H-M   'P 1'
#
loop_
_entity.id
_entity.type
_entity.pdbx_description
1 polymer ?
#
loop_
_entity_poly.entity_id
_entity_poly.type
_entity_poly.pdbx_seq_one_letter_code
_entity_poly.pdbx_strand_id
1 'polypeptide(L)'
;MRVAVAGRRGVGRRTVAHALARAGIAVTPPQGDADLEVYVIAEVIKPEDRDAIAATRRPVLTVLNKADLSGKPAGVLGEPMVALLAVAALDDLLDDTRWAALRALAARPADLSSPDSFLAGVHPLPAEIRRQLLDTFDLFGIRRAIAAIGRGDAQGQVHALLRRLSRIDAVAAAITAAGAQVRYQRTLGAVAELEALAVTDRRAAEFLTRDDTVIARMAAAADVVEAAGLPVQRCHDRPALLRRAVHWQRYSRGPASAVHRSCGRDIARGSLRIWSQSGGDRKLGVAECSGAAPISRGSS
;
A
#
# COMPACT_ATOMS: atom_id res chain seq x y z
N MET A 1 -0.87 7.72 10.21
CA MET A 1 0.47 7.13 10.01
C MET A 1 1.32 8.12 9.24
N ARG A 2 2.52 8.40 9.72
CA ARG A 2 3.48 9.31 9.09
C ARG A 2 4.65 8.51 8.53
N VAL A 3 5.11 8.86 7.33
CA VAL A 3 6.13 8.13 6.60
C VAL A 3 7.32 9.05 6.31
N ALA A 4 8.53 8.63 6.66
CA ALA A 4 9.76 9.28 6.19
C ALA A 4 10.23 8.61 4.89
N VAL A 5 10.74 9.41 3.95
CA VAL A 5 11.29 8.90 2.68
C VAL A 5 12.80 9.11 2.66
N ALA A 6 13.54 8.00 2.67
CA ALA A 6 15.00 7.95 2.66
C ALA A 6 15.55 7.28 1.40
N GLY A 7 16.87 7.24 1.26
CA GLY A 7 17.58 6.64 0.12
C GLY A 7 18.73 7.50 -0.36
N ARG A 8 19.58 7.00 -1.26
CA ARG A 8 20.75 7.70 -1.81
C ARG A 8 20.34 8.87 -2.71
N ARG A 9 21.30 9.72 -3.06
CA ARG A 9 21.11 10.72 -4.13
C ARG A 9 20.86 10.03 -5.49
N GLY A 10 20.01 10.61 -6.33
CA GLY A 10 19.74 10.13 -7.69
C GLY A 10 18.69 9.02 -7.82
N VAL A 11 18.27 8.38 -6.72
CA VAL A 11 17.22 7.33 -6.77
C VAL A 11 15.80 7.86 -6.92
N GLY A 12 15.60 9.19 -6.91
CA GLY A 12 14.27 9.80 -7.09
C GLY A 12 13.45 9.96 -5.82
N ARG A 13 14.09 10.09 -4.64
CA ARG A 13 13.42 10.26 -3.33
C ARG A 13 12.35 11.36 -3.33
N ARG A 14 12.66 12.54 -3.92
CA ARG A 14 11.72 13.67 -3.94
C ARG A 14 10.47 13.34 -4.76
N THR A 15 10.64 12.68 -5.90
CA THR A 15 9.54 12.26 -6.77
C THR A 15 8.67 11.22 -6.07
N VAL A 16 9.29 10.24 -5.40
CA VAL A 16 8.56 9.25 -4.57
C VAL A 16 7.82 9.93 -3.44
N ALA A 17 8.46 10.83 -2.69
CA ALA A 17 7.83 11.55 -1.59
C ALA A 17 6.62 12.38 -2.07
N HIS A 18 6.75 13.06 -3.21
CA HIS A 18 5.67 13.82 -3.83
C HIS A 18 4.51 12.88 -4.25
N ALA A 19 4.80 11.79 -4.96
CA ALA A 19 3.80 10.82 -5.37
C ALA A 19 3.04 10.22 -4.17
N LEU A 20 3.74 9.88 -3.08
CA LEU A 20 3.12 9.37 -1.85
C LEU A 20 2.22 10.41 -1.19
N ALA A 21 2.67 11.66 -1.10
CA ALA A 21 1.85 12.76 -0.57
C ALA A 21 0.58 12.97 -1.40
N ARG A 22 0.68 12.94 -2.74
CA ARG A 22 -0.46 13.03 -3.65
C ARG A 22 -1.39 11.83 -3.55
N ALA A 23 -0.87 10.66 -3.18
CA ALA A 23 -1.66 9.46 -2.90
C ALA A 23 -2.32 9.47 -1.49
N GLY A 24 -2.24 10.58 -0.74
CA GLY A 24 -2.86 10.74 0.58
C GLY A 24 -2.04 10.20 1.75
N ILE A 25 -0.75 9.88 1.54
CA ILE A 25 0.14 9.42 2.61
C ILE A 25 0.83 10.62 3.25
N ALA A 26 0.75 10.73 4.58
CA ALA A 26 1.40 11.81 5.32
C ALA A 26 2.93 11.60 5.32
N VAL A 27 3.64 12.35 4.47
CA VAL A 27 5.09 12.32 4.36
C VAL A 27 5.71 13.35 5.30
N THR A 28 6.72 12.95 6.07
CA THR A 28 7.50 13.80 6.98
C THR A 28 8.95 13.89 6.54
N PRO A 29 9.70 14.92 6.97
CA PRO A 29 11.15 14.95 6.78
C PRO A 29 11.83 13.70 7.36
N PRO A 30 12.99 13.27 6.82
CA PRO A 30 13.69 12.06 7.30
C PRO A 30 14.00 12.05 8.79
N GLN A 31 14.31 13.21 9.38
CA GLN A 31 14.58 13.39 10.81
C GLN A 31 13.29 13.59 11.64
N GLY A 32 12.13 13.72 10.99
CA GLY A 32 10.85 13.91 11.65
C GLY A 32 10.35 12.67 12.39
N ASP A 33 9.30 12.86 13.18
CA ASP A 33 8.61 11.77 13.85
C ASP A 33 7.76 10.99 12.83
N ALA A 34 8.31 9.89 12.33
CA ALA A 34 7.67 8.99 11.38
C ALA A 34 7.47 7.59 11.99
N ASP A 35 6.38 6.96 11.58
CA ASP A 35 5.98 5.63 12.03
C ASP A 35 6.67 4.52 11.22
N LEU A 36 6.99 4.82 9.96
CA LEU A 36 7.56 3.92 8.96
C LEU A 36 8.58 4.69 8.12
N GLU A 37 9.64 4.03 7.69
CA GLU A 37 10.57 4.56 6.70
C GLU A 37 10.36 3.86 5.34
N VAL A 38 10.12 4.64 4.30
CA VAL A 38 10.17 4.19 2.91
C VAL A 38 11.59 4.43 2.39
N TYR A 39 12.35 3.37 2.23
CA TYR A 39 13.70 3.45 1.71
C TYR A 39 13.70 3.24 0.19
N VAL A 40 14.06 4.28 -0.56
CA VAL A 40 14.02 4.29 -2.02
C VAL A 40 15.36 3.83 -2.58
N ILE A 41 15.31 2.81 -3.42
CA ILE A 41 16.44 2.32 -4.22
C ILE A 41 16.12 2.46 -5.71
N ALA A 42 17.15 2.35 -6.56
CA ALA A 42 17.01 2.21 -8.01
C ALA A 42 18.01 1.15 -8.49
N GLU A 43 17.59 0.32 -9.47
CA GLU A 43 18.36 -0.74 -10.11
C GLU A 43 18.81 -1.88 -9.18
N VAL A 44 19.67 -1.59 -8.21
CA VAL A 44 20.22 -2.58 -7.26
C VAL A 44 20.36 -2.00 -5.86
N ILE A 45 20.33 -2.86 -4.85
CA ILE A 45 20.67 -2.51 -3.46
C ILE A 45 22.21 -2.49 -3.36
N LYS A 46 22.77 -1.32 -3.10
CA LYS A 46 24.21 -1.16 -2.84
C LYS A 46 24.55 -1.42 -1.36
N PRO A 47 25.83 -1.64 -1.01
CA PRO A 47 26.24 -1.78 0.38
C PRO A 47 25.74 -0.65 1.30
N GLU A 48 25.87 0.60 0.84
CA GLU A 48 25.44 1.79 1.59
C GLU A 48 23.91 1.79 1.87
N ASP A 49 23.12 1.19 0.96
CA ASP A 49 21.66 1.04 1.19
C ASP A 49 21.40 0.02 2.29
N ARG A 50 22.14 -1.10 2.32
CA ARG A 50 22.02 -2.13 3.37
C ARG A 50 22.39 -1.57 4.74
N ASP A 51 23.51 -0.83 4.81
CA ASP A 51 23.99 -0.20 6.04
C ASP A 51 22.97 0.82 6.56
N ALA A 52 22.42 1.66 5.67
CA ALA A 52 21.41 2.64 6.03
C ALA A 52 20.10 1.98 6.53
N ILE A 53 19.64 0.92 5.86
CA ILE A 53 18.46 0.15 6.27
C ILE A 53 18.71 -0.52 7.62
N ALA A 54 19.88 -1.10 7.84
CA ALA A 54 20.24 -1.75 9.11
C ALA A 54 20.39 -0.76 10.27
N ALA A 55 20.81 0.48 9.99
CA ALA A 55 21.00 1.51 11.01
C ALA A 55 19.69 2.16 11.49
N THR A 56 18.60 2.05 10.73
CA THR A 56 17.32 2.63 11.13
C THR A 56 16.63 1.81 12.22
N ARG A 57 16.02 2.52 13.20
CA ARG A 57 15.23 1.88 14.27
C ARG A 57 13.75 1.75 13.90
N ARG A 58 13.35 2.31 12.78
CA ARG A 58 11.97 2.27 12.31
C ARG A 58 11.74 1.04 11.44
N PRO A 59 10.51 0.53 11.36
CA PRO A 59 10.15 -0.42 10.32
C PRO A 59 10.45 0.19 8.94
N VAL A 60 11.02 -0.61 8.03
CA VAL A 60 11.42 -0.15 6.69
C VAL A 60 10.62 -0.89 5.64
N LEU A 61 10.07 -0.13 4.70
CA LEU A 61 9.56 -0.64 3.42
C LEU A 61 10.51 -0.18 2.30
N THR A 62 11.11 -1.12 1.60
CA THR A 62 11.97 -0.80 0.45
C THR A 62 11.12 -0.59 -0.80
N VAL A 63 11.34 0.51 -1.51
CA VAL A 63 10.69 0.84 -2.79
C VAL A 63 11.74 0.91 -3.88
N LEU A 64 11.60 0.06 -4.90
CA LEU A 64 12.41 0.09 -6.12
C LEU A 64 11.81 1.10 -7.10
N ASN A 65 12.33 2.33 -7.09
CA ASN A 65 11.95 3.35 -8.07
C ASN A 65 12.66 3.12 -9.41
N LYS A 66 12.13 3.68 -10.50
CA LYS A 66 12.57 3.44 -11.87
C LYS A 66 12.52 1.95 -12.23
N ALA A 67 11.46 1.28 -11.77
CA ALA A 67 11.30 -0.16 -11.97
C ALA A 67 11.17 -0.56 -13.45
N ASP A 68 10.85 0.37 -14.32
CA ASP A 68 10.84 0.24 -15.77
C ASP A 68 12.23 -0.02 -16.37
N LEU A 69 13.30 0.40 -15.68
CA LEU A 69 14.70 0.17 -16.07
C LEU A 69 15.27 -1.13 -15.47
N SER A 70 14.57 -1.74 -14.52
CA SER A 70 15.02 -2.95 -13.83
C SER A 70 14.63 -4.19 -14.63
N GLY A 71 15.62 -4.95 -15.08
CA GLY A 71 15.40 -6.28 -15.68
C GLY A 71 15.07 -7.41 -14.67
N LYS A 72 14.91 -7.08 -13.39
CA LYS A 72 14.69 -8.06 -12.30
C LYS A 72 13.21 -8.26 -12.01
N PRO A 73 12.80 -9.46 -11.56
CA PRO A 73 11.43 -9.72 -11.12
C PRO A 73 10.98 -8.75 -10.03
N ALA A 74 9.72 -8.32 -10.11
CA ALA A 74 9.09 -7.48 -9.09
C ALA A 74 9.16 -8.16 -7.71
N GLY A 75 9.46 -7.38 -6.67
CA GLY A 75 9.46 -7.84 -5.27
C GLY A 75 10.79 -8.39 -4.74
N VAL A 76 11.77 -8.72 -5.60
CA VAL A 76 13.08 -9.22 -5.14
C VAL A 76 13.90 -8.13 -4.41
N LEU A 77 13.76 -6.88 -4.84
CA LEU A 77 14.50 -5.75 -4.28
C LEU A 77 13.63 -4.80 -3.44
N GLY A 78 12.33 -4.99 -3.45
CA GLY A 78 11.33 -4.13 -2.80
C GLY A 78 10.10 -3.93 -3.68
N GLU A 79 9.16 -3.10 -3.22
CA GLU A 79 7.95 -2.76 -3.99
C GLU A 79 8.31 -1.93 -5.22
N PRO A 80 8.02 -2.42 -6.44
CA PRO A 80 8.38 -1.70 -7.67
C PRO A 80 7.48 -0.48 -7.87
N MET A 81 8.09 0.62 -8.32
CA MET A 81 7.42 1.89 -8.60
C MET A 81 8.07 2.62 -9.78
N VAL A 82 7.27 3.31 -10.56
CA VAL A 82 7.71 4.32 -11.52
C VAL A 82 7.16 5.66 -11.04
N ALA A 83 7.91 6.32 -10.15
CA ALA A 83 7.42 7.49 -9.42
C ALA A 83 7.08 8.67 -10.34
N LEU A 84 7.77 8.84 -11.47
CA LEU A 84 7.46 9.89 -12.43
C LEU A 84 6.06 9.72 -13.02
N LEU A 85 5.68 8.50 -13.41
CA LEU A 85 4.33 8.20 -13.89
C LEU A 85 3.28 8.33 -12.79
N ALA A 86 3.64 8.06 -11.54
CA ALA A 86 2.73 8.29 -10.41
C ALA A 86 2.41 9.78 -10.26
N VAL A 87 3.42 10.64 -10.30
CA VAL A 87 3.23 12.11 -10.27
C VAL A 87 2.40 12.55 -11.46
N ALA A 88 2.74 12.10 -12.67
CA ALA A 88 2.01 12.46 -13.88
C ALA A 88 0.52 12.11 -13.79
N ALA A 89 0.19 10.95 -13.23
CA ALA A 89 -1.20 10.53 -13.08
C ALA A 89 -1.93 11.21 -11.90
N LEU A 90 -1.25 11.47 -10.77
CA LEU A 90 -1.90 12.03 -9.60
C LEU A 90 -2.03 13.55 -9.63
N ASP A 91 -1.16 14.23 -10.38
CA ASP A 91 -1.24 15.67 -10.64
C ASP A 91 -1.98 16.01 -11.95
N ASP A 92 -2.57 14.98 -12.60
CA ASP A 92 -3.34 15.11 -13.85
C ASP A 92 -2.55 15.82 -14.96
N LEU A 93 -1.27 15.46 -15.12
CA LEU A 93 -0.38 16.10 -16.07
C LEU A 93 -0.63 15.66 -17.53
N LEU A 94 -1.56 14.75 -17.81
CA LEU A 94 -1.99 14.40 -19.16
C LEU A 94 -3.07 15.38 -19.64
N ASP A 95 -2.71 16.64 -19.75
CA ASP A 95 -3.57 17.71 -20.28
C ASP A 95 -3.80 17.60 -21.81
N ASP A 96 -4.66 18.46 -22.35
CA ASP A 96 -4.99 18.44 -23.76
C ASP A 96 -3.78 18.69 -24.69
N THR A 97 -2.81 19.49 -24.25
CA THR A 97 -1.58 19.77 -25.01
C THR A 97 -0.71 18.52 -25.11
N ARG A 98 -0.43 17.87 -23.97
CA ARG A 98 0.35 16.62 -23.94
C ARG A 98 -0.39 15.47 -24.62
N TRP A 99 -1.73 15.42 -24.47
CA TRP A 99 -2.56 14.46 -25.18
C TRP A 99 -2.48 14.62 -26.70
N ALA A 100 -2.62 15.84 -27.23
CA ALA A 100 -2.46 16.13 -28.66
C ALA A 100 -1.05 15.75 -29.16
N ALA A 101 -0.01 16.04 -28.37
CA ALA A 101 1.36 15.69 -28.68
C ALA A 101 1.58 14.17 -28.74
N LEU A 102 1.04 13.40 -27.79
CA LEU A 102 1.12 11.93 -27.81
C LEU A 102 0.35 11.33 -28.99
N ARG A 103 -0.78 11.90 -29.37
CA ARG A 103 -1.52 11.50 -30.59
C ARG A 103 -0.72 11.79 -31.86
N ALA A 104 -0.03 12.92 -31.94
CA ALA A 104 0.83 13.25 -33.05
C ALA A 104 1.99 12.25 -33.18
N LEU A 105 2.59 11.85 -32.05
CA LEU A 105 3.62 10.81 -32.00
C LEU A 105 3.09 9.42 -32.33
N ALA A 106 1.82 9.11 -32.01
CA ALA A 106 1.19 7.85 -32.39
C ALA A 106 0.92 7.77 -33.89
N ALA A 107 0.52 8.90 -34.49
CA ALA A 107 0.30 9.00 -35.93
C ALA A 107 1.61 9.02 -36.74
N ARG A 108 2.66 9.62 -36.21
CA ARG A 108 3.99 9.68 -36.82
C ARG A 108 5.04 9.40 -35.71
N PRO A 109 5.56 8.18 -35.63
CA PRO A 109 6.52 7.80 -34.59
C PRO A 109 7.84 8.59 -34.70
N ALA A 110 8.36 9.05 -33.56
CA ALA A 110 9.70 9.55 -33.41
C ALA A 110 10.67 8.43 -33.00
N ASP A 111 11.96 8.68 -33.08
CA ASP A 111 12.96 7.76 -32.53
C ASP A 111 12.91 7.77 -30.99
N LEU A 112 12.54 6.65 -30.42
CA LEU A 112 12.44 6.45 -28.97
C LEU A 112 13.59 5.58 -28.42
N SER A 113 14.70 5.40 -29.19
CA SER A 113 15.83 4.56 -28.77
C SER A 113 16.55 5.14 -27.55
N SER A 114 16.70 6.46 -27.50
CA SER A 114 17.27 7.20 -26.37
C SER A 114 16.60 8.56 -26.18
N PRO A 115 16.74 9.21 -25.00
CA PRO A 115 16.30 10.60 -24.80
C PRO A 115 16.90 11.57 -25.81
N ASP A 116 18.19 11.42 -26.09
CA ASP A 116 18.90 12.29 -27.03
C ASP A 116 18.40 12.11 -28.47
N SER A 117 18.21 10.88 -28.92
CA SER A 117 17.63 10.57 -30.25
C SER A 117 16.19 11.10 -30.35
N PHE A 118 15.41 10.98 -29.30
CA PHE A 118 14.05 11.51 -29.24
C PHE A 118 14.00 13.04 -29.37
N LEU A 119 14.95 13.76 -28.77
CA LEU A 119 14.99 15.22 -28.82
C LEU A 119 15.66 15.74 -30.10
N ALA A 120 16.76 15.12 -30.58
CA ALA A 120 17.54 15.57 -31.73
C ALA A 120 16.91 15.16 -33.08
N GLY A 121 16.11 14.10 -33.12
CA GLY A 121 15.51 13.58 -34.36
C GLY A 121 14.63 14.60 -35.06
N VAL A 122 14.63 14.59 -36.42
CA VAL A 122 13.72 15.42 -37.21
C VAL A 122 12.31 14.93 -37.08
N HIS A 123 11.43 15.77 -36.53
CA HIS A 123 10.01 15.43 -36.32
C HIS A 123 9.15 16.72 -36.38
N PRO A 124 7.90 16.67 -36.92
CA PRO A 124 6.99 17.81 -36.96
C PRO A 124 6.63 18.38 -35.57
N LEU A 125 6.60 17.52 -34.52
CA LEU A 125 6.38 17.99 -33.17
C LEU A 125 7.65 18.70 -32.65
N PRO A 126 7.54 19.96 -32.17
CA PRO A 126 8.68 20.73 -31.69
C PRO A 126 9.49 20.03 -30.61
N ALA A 127 10.82 20.20 -30.62
CA ALA A 127 11.71 19.60 -29.62
C ALA A 127 11.34 19.99 -28.18
N GLU A 128 10.86 21.21 -27.97
CA GLU A 128 10.42 21.69 -26.67
C GLU A 128 9.23 20.90 -26.13
N ILE A 129 8.23 20.61 -26.96
CA ILE A 129 7.09 19.75 -26.57
C ILE A 129 7.56 18.32 -26.30
N ARG A 130 8.49 17.80 -27.10
CA ARG A 130 9.08 16.48 -26.86
C ARG A 130 9.84 16.42 -25.53
N ARG A 131 10.56 17.50 -25.18
CA ARG A 131 11.22 17.62 -23.87
C ARG A 131 10.21 17.59 -22.73
N GLN A 132 9.13 18.38 -22.82
CA GLN A 132 8.06 18.38 -21.82
C GLN A 132 7.42 16.99 -21.65
N LEU A 133 7.21 16.25 -22.73
CA LEU A 133 6.72 14.86 -22.65
C LEU A 133 7.73 13.96 -21.94
N LEU A 134 9.02 14.10 -22.26
CA LEU A 134 10.09 13.32 -21.66
C LEU A 134 10.20 13.59 -20.15
N ASP A 135 10.16 14.86 -19.76
CA ASP A 135 10.23 15.29 -18.37
C ASP A 135 9.00 14.81 -17.55
N THR A 136 7.85 14.62 -18.23
CA THR A 136 6.59 14.22 -17.57
C THR A 136 6.41 12.71 -17.50
N PHE A 137 6.76 11.98 -18.57
CA PHE A 137 6.40 10.56 -18.72
C PHE A 137 7.60 9.63 -18.89
N ASP A 138 8.80 10.18 -19.14
CA ASP A 138 9.98 9.45 -19.62
C ASP A 138 9.68 8.66 -20.92
N LEU A 139 10.71 8.09 -21.55
CA LEU A 139 10.54 7.26 -22.75
C LEU A 139 9.64 6.06 -22.51
N PHE A 140 9.69 5.48 -21.32
CA PHE A 140 8.84 4.34 -20.95
C PHE A 140 7.35 4.71 -21.01
N GLY A 141 6.94 5.80 -20.35
CA GLY A 141 5.55 6.27 -20.35
C GLY A 141 5.09 6.70 -21.74
N ILE A 142 5.96 7.42 -22.49
CA ILE A 142 5.67 7.84 -23.87
C ILE A 142 5.40 6.62 -24.76
N ARG A 143 6.27 5.60 -24.75
CA ARG A 143 6.09 4.36 -25.53
C ARG A 143 4.76 3.67 -25.19
N ARG A 144 4.44 3.56 -23.89
CA ARG A 144 3.20 2.92 -23.42
C ARG A 144 1.96 3.70 -23.83
N ALA A 145 2.01 5.03 -23.72
CA ALA A 145 0.92 5.91 -24.15
C ALA A 145 0.69 5.84 -25.65
N ILE A 146 1.73 5.95 -26.48
CA ILE A 146 1.64 5.86 -27.93
C ILE A 146 1.06 4.51 -28.37
N ALA A 147 1.52 3.40 -27.76
CA ALA A 147 1.00 2.07 -28.06
C ALA A 147 -0.48 1.93 -27.69
N ALA A 148 -0.92 2.55 -26.60
CA ALA A 148 -2.32 2.56 -26.17
C ALA A 148 -3.20 3.37 -27.15
N ILE A 149 -2.74 4.57 -27.53
CA ILE A 149 -3.41 5.42 -28.52
C ILE A 149 -3.52 4.71 -29.87
N GLY A 150 -2.46 4.00 -30.31
CA GLY A 150 -2.47 3.21 -31.54
C GLY A 150 -3.49 2.06 -31.55
N ARG A 151 -3.91 1.59 -30.37
CA ARG A 151 -5.03 0.63 -30.21
C ARG A 151 -6.40 1.30 -30.13
N GLY A 152 -6.48 2.62 -30.12
CA GLY A 152 -7.73 3.38 -30.02
C GLY A 152 -8.11 3.79 -28.60
N ASP A 153 -7.20 3.66 -27.61
CA ASP A 153 -7.49 4.04 -26.24
C ASP A 153 -7.72 5.57 -26.13
N ALA A 154 -8.76 5.98 -25.40
CA ALA A 154 -9.06 7.38 -25.13
C ALA A 154 -8.14 7.95 -24.04
N GLN A 155 -8.10 9.29 -23.89
CA GLN A 155 -7.25 10.00 -22.92
C GLN A 155 -7.39 9.45 -21.49
N GLY A 156 -8.63 9.25 -21.02
CA GLY A 156 -8.88 8.69 -19.69
C GLY A 156 -8.37 7.25 -19.51
N GLN A 157 -8.39 6.44 -20.57
CA GLN A 157 -7.85 5.08 -20.54
C GLN A 157 -6.32 5.09 -20.49
N VAL A 158 -5.67 6.01 -21.24
CA VAL A 158 -4.22 6.22 -21.18
C VAL A 158 -3.80 6.75 -19.80
N HIS A 159 -4.56 7.69 -19.22
CA HIS A 159 -4.33 8.16 -17.85
C HIS A 159 -4.40 7.00 -16.83
N ALA A 160 -5.44 6.18 -16.90
CA ALA A 160 -5.57 5.00 -16.03
C ALA A 160 -4.44 3.97 -16.26
N LEU A 161 -3.98 3.82 -17.51
CA LEU A 161 -2.81 2.99 -17.83
C LEU A 161 -1.54 3.50 -17.15
N LEU A 162 -1.25 4.80 -17.24
CA LEU A 162 -0.07 5.43 -16.61
C LEU A 162 -0.11 5.24 -15.09
N ARG A 163 -1.26 5.46 -14.45
CA ARG A 163 -1.45 5.21 -13.02
C ARG A 163 -1.17 3.74 -12.67
N ARG A 164 -1.71 2.79 -13.42
CA ARG A 164 -1.45 1.35 -13.19
C ARG A 164 0.02 0.99 -13.37
N LEU A 165 0.68 1.51 -14.42
CA LEU A 165 2.09 1.27 -14.68
C LEU A 165 2.99 1.89 -13.61
N SER A 166 2.58 3.00 -12.99
CA SER A 166 3.30 3.63 -11.89
C SER A 166 3.39 2.76 -10.64
N ARG A 167 2.44 1.83 -10.44
CA ARG A 167 2.27 0.97 -9.27
C ARG A 167 2.07 1.71 -7.95
N ILE A 168 1.71 2.98 -7.98
CA ILE A 168 1.51 3.80 -6.77
C ILE A 168 0.49 3.19 -5.81
N ASP A 169 -0.60 2.61 -6.33
CA ASP A 169 -1.66 2.01 -5.52
C ASP A 169 -1.15 0.77 -4.76
N ALA A 170 -0.28 -0.04 -5.38
CA ALA A 170 0.36 -1.19 -4.72
C ALA A 170 1.34 -0.74 -3.63
N VAL A 171 2.15 0.29 -3.89
CA VAL A 171 3.06 0.86 -2.89
C VAL A 171 2.28 1.46 -1.72
N ALA A 172 1.19 2.19 -1.98
CA ALA A 172 0.32 2.73 -0.94
C ALA A 172 -0.32 1.63 -0.08
N ALA A 173 -0.77 0.54 -0.70
CA ALA A 173 -1.28 -0.63 0.01
C ALA A 173 -0.21 -1.29 0.87
N ALA A 174 1.02 -1.49 0.37
CA ALA A 174 2.14 -2.03 1.13
C ALA A 174 2.52 -1.15 2.33
N ILE A 175 2.53 0.18 2.15
CA ILE A 175 2.74 1.15 3.24
C ILE A 175 1.64 1.01 4.30
N THR A 176 0.38 0.91 3.89
CA THR A 176 -0.76 0.74 4.79
C THR A 176 -0.67 -0.56 5.58
N ALA A 177 -0.28 -1.64 4.91
CA ALA A 177 -0.06 -2.95 5.52
C ALA A 177 1.06 -2.93 6.57
N ALA A 178 2.23 -2.38 6.22
CA ALA A 178 3.34 -2.21 7.15
C ALA A 178 2.94 -1.33 8.36
N GLY A 179 2.17 -0.27 8.10
CA GLY A 179 1.64 0.62 9.14
C GLY A 179 0.62 -0.04 10.08
N ALA A 180 -0.13 -1.04 9.62
CA ALA A 180 -1.07 -1.77 10.47
C ALA A 180 -0.33 -2.48 11.63
N GLN A 181 0.78 -3.16 11.33
CA GLN A 181 1.59 -3.81 12.36
C GLN A 181 2.16 -2.80 13.38
N VAL A 182 2.64 -1.65 12.91
CA VAL A 182 3.17 -0.60 13.80
C VAL A 182 2.08 -0.07 14.72
N ARG A 183 0.89 0.23 14.18
CA ARG A 183 -0.26 0.69 14.99
C ARG A 183 -0.65 -0.34 16.03
N TYR A 184 -0.75 -1.61 15.64
CA TYR A 184 -1.10 -2.69 16.56
C TYR A 184 -0.07 -2.85 17.67
N GLN A 185 1.23 -2.83 17.37
CA GLN A 185 2.29 -2.89 18.38
C GLN A 185 2.22 -1.73 19.39
N ARG A 186 1.92 -0.50 18.91
CA ARG A 186 1.69 0.65 19.80
C ARG A 186 0.46 0.44 20.68
N THR A 187 -0.61 -0.10 20.12
CA THR A 187 -1.81 -0.45 20.91
C THR A 187 -1.48 -1.47 21.99
N LEU A 188 -0.68 -2.50 21.68
CA LEU A 188 -0.23 -3.48 22.68
C LEU A 188 0.64 -2.85 23.77
N GLY A 189 1.55 -1.93 23.40
CA GLY A 189 2.37 -1.18 24.36
C GLY A 189 1.51 -0.34 25.31
N ALA A 190 0.59 0.46 24.77
CA ALA A 190 -0.33 1.27 25.58
C ALA A 190 -1.22 0.40 26.50
N VAL A 191 -1.69 -0.74 26.00
CA VAL A 191 -2.46 -1.69 26.82
C VAL A 191 -1.60 -2.26 27.95
N ALA A 192 -0.34 -2.64 27.71
CA ALA A 192 0.55 -3.15 28.74
C ALA A 192 0.82 -2.10 29.83
N GLU A 193 0.98 -0.83 29.45
CA GLU A 193 1.10 0.28 30.42
C GLU A 193 -0.16 0.45 31.25
N LEU A 194 -1.35 0.40 30.61
CA LEU A 194 -2.63 0.46 31.32
C LEU A 194 -2.86 -0.76 32.22
N GLU A 195 -2.45 -1.95 31.80
CA GLU A 195 -2.51 -3.17 32.64
C GLU A 195 -1.63 -3.04 33.90
N ALA A 196 -0.46 -2.43 33.79
CA ALA A 196 0.38 -2.13 34.94
C ALA A 196 -0.28 -1.11 35.89
N LEU A 197 -0.92 -0.07 35.35
CA LEU A 197 -1.69 0.90 36.17
C LEU A 197 -2.92 0.30 36.80
N ALA A 198 -3.59 -0.63 36.14
CA ALA A 198 -4.82 -1.27 36.62
C ALA A 198 -4.63 -2.08 37.91
N VAL A 199 -3.39 -2.39 38.29
CA VAL A 199 -3.09 -3.02 39.58
C VAL A 199 -3.46 -2.11 40.75
N THR A 200 -3.33 -0.78 40.57
CA THR A 200 -3.58 0.21 41.64
C THR A 200 -4.71 1.18 41.29
N ASP A 201 -5.06 1.32 40.02
CA ASP A 201 -6.10 2.24 39.54
C ASP A 201 -7.29 1.48 38.93
N ARG A 202 -8.42 1.52 39.65
CA ARG A 202 -9.67 0.91 39.23
C ARG A 202 -10.19 1.46 37.88
N ARG A 203 -9.96 2.75 37.59
CA ARG A 203 -10.39 3.37 36.33
C ARG A 203 -9.65 2.77 35.12
N ALA A 204 -8.33 2.49 35.29
CA ALA A 204 -7.56 1.81 34.26
C ALA A 204 -8.10 0.38 34.02
N ALA A 205 -8.40 -0.35 35.09
CA ALA A 205 -9.00 -1.68 35.00
C ALA A 205 -10.37 -1.66 34.31
N GLU A 206 -11.24 -0.72 34.64
CA GLU A 206 -12.53 -0.53 34.01
C GLU A 206 -12.40 -0.18 32.52
N PHE A 207 -11.46 0.71 32.16
CA PHE A 207 -11.20 1.08 30.75
C PHE A 207 -10.76 -0.12 29.91
N LEU A 208 -9.87 -0.96 30.41
CA LEU A 208 -9.39 -2.15 29.70
C LEU A 208 -10.47 -3.19 29.43
N THR A 209 -11.53 -3.20 30.24
CA THR A 209 -12.66 -4.14 30.10
C THR A 209 -13.81 -3.58 29.29
N ARG A 210 -13.79 -2.30 28.90
CA ARG A 210 -14.83 -1.68 28.09
C ARG A 210 -14.95 -2.37 26.73
N ASP A 211 -16.17 -2.46 26.27
CA ASP A 211 -16.47 -3.09 24.98
C ASP A 211 -15.77 -2.39 23.83
N ASP A 212 -15.79 -1.05 23.80
CA ASP A 212 -15.11 -0.25 22.79
C ASP A 212 -13.61 -0.51 22.74
N THR A 213 -12.95 -0.67 23.90
CA THR A 213 -11.51 -0.96 23.98
C THR A 213 -11.20 -2.35 23.40
N VAL A 214 -12.02 -3.35 23.74
CA VAL A 214 -11.85 -4.72 23.24
C VAL A 214 -12.09 -4.79 21.72
N ILE A 215 -13.12 -4.09 21.24
CA ILE A 215 -13.47 -4.05 19.81
C ILE A 215 -12.41 -3.27 19.01
N ALA A 216 -11.89 -2.15 19.54
CA ALA A 216 -10.82 -1.39 18.90
C ALA A 216 -9.52 -2.22 18.76
N ARG A 217 -9.15 -3.00 19.80
CA ARG A 217 -8.03 -3.94 19.72
C ARG A 217 -8.25 -5.02 18.67
N MET A 218 -9.46 -5.57 18.60
CA MET A 218 -9.83 -6.55 17.57
C MET A 218 -9.70 -5.95 16.18
N ALA A 219 -10.17 -4.72 15.94
CA ALA A 219 -10.08 -4.04 14.66
C ALA A 219 -8.62 -3.83 14.25
N ALA A 220 -7.76 -3.32 15.15
CA ALA A 220 -6.34 -3.14 14.89
C ALA A 220 -5.62 -4.48 14.61
N ALA A 221 -6.01 -5.55 15.29
CA ALA A 221 -5.48 -6.90 15.04
C ALA A 221 -5.96 -7.47 13.68
N ALA A 222 -7.21 -7.19 13.30
CA ALA A 222 -7.75 -7.59 12.00
C ALA A 222 -6.99 -6.92 10.84
N ASP A 223 -6.70 -5.62 10.95
CA ASP A 223 -5.90 -4.89 9.94
C ASP A 223 -4.54 -5.57 9.69
N VAL A 224 -3.88 -6.07 10.74
CA VAL A 224 -2.57 -6.75 10.62
C VAL A 224 -2.68 -8.06 9.86
N VAL A 225 -3.64 -8.89 10.19
CA VAL A 225 -3.79 -10.21 9.54
C VAL A 225 -4.36 -10.09 8.13
N GLU A 226 -5.25 -9.13 7.88
CA GLU A 226 -5.73 -8.81 6.53
C GLU A 226 -4.61 -8.29 5.64
N ALA A 227 -3.70 -7.48 6.17
CA ALA A 227 -2.50 -7.05 5.49
C ALA A 227 -1.55 -8.20 5.12
N ALA A 228 -1.57 -9.28 5.89
CA ALA A 228 -0.84 -10.52 5.60
C ALA A 228 -1.62 -11.50 4.67
N GLY A 229 -2.74 -11.07 4.10
CA GLY A 229 -3.57 -11.87 3.19
C GLY A 229 -4.53 -12.84 3.89
N LEU A 230 -4.77 -12.69 5.18
CA LEU A 230 -5.68 -13.53 5.96
C LEU A 230 -7.01 -12.78 6.19
N PRO A 231 -8.06 -13.04 5.40
CA PRO A 231 -9.30 -12.27 5.49
C PRO A 231 -10.03 -12.54 6.82
N VAL A 232 -10.48 -11.45 7.46
CA VAL A 232 -11.33 -11.52 8.65
C VAL A 232 -12.79 -11.37 8.24
N GLN A 233 -13.59 -12.41 8.46
CA GLN A 233 -15.01 -12.35 8.17
C GLN A 233 -15.69 -11.23 8.96
N ARG A 234 -16.36 -10.32 8.27
CA ARG A 234 -17.03 -9.14 8.86
C ARG A 234 -18.51 -9.39 9.16
N CYS A 235 -18.98 -10.63 9.01
CA CYS A 235 -20.35 -11.00 9.31
C CYS A 235 -20.62 -10.93 10.83
N HIS A 236 -21.80 -10.40 11.23
CA HIS A 236 -22.14 -10.14 12.61
C HIS A 236 -23.26 -11.04 13.13
N ASP A 237 -23.70 -12.06 12.35
CA ASP A 237 -24.62 -13.06 12.85
C ASP A 237 -23.97 -13.91 13.96
N ARG A 238 -24.75 -14.28 14.97
CA ARG A 238 -24.22 -15.00 16.16
C ARG A 238 -23.43 -16.27 15.82
N PRO A 239 -23.89 -17.15 14.91
CA PRO A 239 -23.11 -18.32 14.51
C PRO A 239 -21.77 -17.95 13.85
N ALA A 240 -21.70 -16.90 13.00
CA ALA A 240 -20.45 -16.47 12.36
C ALA A 240 -19.48 -15.90 13.37
N LEU A 241 -19.97 -15.13 14.36
CA LEU A 241 -19.13 -14.60 15.44
C LEU A 241 -18.44 -15.71 16.24
N LEU A 242 -19.17 -16.79 16.58
CA LEU A 242 -18.60 -17.96 17.25
C LEU A 242 -17.60 -18.70 16.37
N ARG A 243 -17.94 -18.95 15.11
CA ARG A 243 -17.00 -19.57 14.15
C ARG A 243 -15.73 -18.76 14.02
N ARG A 244 -15.83 -17.43 13.89
CA ARG A 244 -14.70 -16.51 13.86
C ARG A 244 -13.85 -16.60 15.13
N ALA A 245 -14.47 -16.58 16.30
CA ALA A 245 -13.76 -16.69 17.57
C ALA A 245 -12.99 -18.01 17.67
N VAL A 246 -13.61 -19.13 17.34
CA VAL A 246 -12.95 -20.46 17.35
C VAL A 246 -11.82 -20.53 16.34
N HIS A 247 -12.02 -20.02 15.12
CA HIS A 247 -10.98 -20.00 14.07
C HIS A 247 -9.75 -19.23 14.54
N TRP A 248 -9.92 -18.01 15.01
CA TRP A 248 -8.79 -17.15 15.41
C TRP A 248 -8.15 -17.60 16.73
N GLN A 249 -8.91 -18.24 17.62
CA GLN A 249 -8.35 -18.88 18.81
C GLN A 249 -7.43 -20.05 18.44
N ARG A 250 -7.84 -20.89 17.46
CA ARG A 250 -6.98 -21.96 16.94
C ARG A 250 -5.74 -21.40 16.25
N TYR A 251 -5.91 -20.36 15.41
CA TYR A 251 -4.82 -19.67 14.75
C TYR A 251 -3.78 -19.14 15.75
N SER A 252 -4.23 -18.56 16.87
CA SER A 252 -3.33 -18.02 17.90
C SER A 252 -2.47 -19.09 18.61
N ARG A 253 -2.84 -20.36 18.52
CA ARG A 253 -2.09 -21.49 19.07
C ARG A 253 -1.22 -22.21 18.04
N GLY A 254 -1.34 -21.82 16.77
CA GLY A 254 -0.59 -22.40 15.65
C GLY A 254 0.84 -21.85 15.51
N PRO A 255 1.58 -22.34 14.50
CA PRO A 255 2.96 -21.93 14.20
C PRO A 255 2.99 -20.54 13.51
N ALA A 256 2.50 -19.50 14.18
CA ALA A 256 2.50 -18.13 13.71
C ALA A 256 3.51 -17.28 14.50
N SER A 257 3.88 -16.09 13.96
CA SER A 257 4.73 -15.14 14.68
C SER A 257 4.06 -14.68 15.99
N ALA A 258 4.83 -14.16 16.93
CA ALA A 258 4.31 -13.67 18.21
C ALA A 258 3.22 -12.59 18.01
N VAL A 259 3.42 -11.68 17.03
CA VAL A 259 2.46 -10.65 16.68
C VAL A 259 1.16 -11.27 16.16
N HIS A 260 1.24 -12.22 15.23
CA HIS A 260 0.07 -12.89 14.66
C HIS A 260 -0.69 -13.74 15.70
N ARG A 261 0.02 -14.38 16.64
CA ARG A 261 -0.64 -15.06 17.76
C ARG A 261 -1.41 -14.08 18.66
N SER A 262 -0.86 -12.89 18.91
CA SER A 262 -1.56 -11.84 19.64
C SER A 262 -2.78 -11.32 18.87
N CYS A 263 -2.66 -11.10 17.54
CA CYS A 263 -3.78 -10.74 16.69
C CYS A 263 -4.90 -11.79 16.77
N GLY A 264 -4.57 -13.08 16.69
CA GLY A 264 -5.57 -14.16 16.79
C GLY A 264 -6.32 -14.14 18.12
N ARG A 265 -5.62 -13.89 19.23
CA ARG A 265 -6.26 -13.75 20.57
C ARG A 265 -7.20 -12.55 20.63
N ASP A 266 -6.78 -11.39 20.14
CA ASP A 266 -7.59 -10.18 20.19
C ASP A 266 -8.80 -10.26 19.26
N ILE A 267 -8.67 -10.87 18.07
CA ILE A 267 -9.81 -11.12 17.18
C ILE A 267 -10.80 -12.10 17.80
N ALA A 268 -10.32 -13.18 18.42
CA ALA A 268 -11.16 -14.15 19.09
C ALA A 268 -11.94 -13.49 20.27
N ARG A 269 -11.23 -12.72 21.11
CA ARG A 269 -11.80 -12.02 22.28
C ARG A 269 -12.86 -11.00 21.84
N GLY A 270 -12.56 -10.16 20.83
CA GLY A 270 -13.50 -9.17 20.31
C GLY A 270 -14.74 -9.83 19.68
N SER A 271 -14.55 -10.95 18.98
CA SER A 271 -15.66 -11.71 18.39
C SER A 271 -16.61 -12.25 19.46
N LEU A 272 -16.08 -12.77 20.57
CA LEU A 272 -16.90 -13.23 21.71
C LEU A 272 -17.59 -12.06 22.41
N ARG A 273 -16.95 -10.89 22.49
CA ARG A 273 -17.56 -9.70 23.09
C ARG A 273 -18.77 -9.24 22.26
N ILE A 274 -18.65 -9.14 20.95
CA ILE A 274 -19.76 -8.80 20.05
C ILE A 274 -20.86 -9.86 20.14
N TRP A 275 -20.49 -11.13 20.19
CA TRP A 275 -21.45 -12.24 20.36
C TRP A 275 -22.26 -12.11 21.63
N SER A 276 -21.66 -11.75 22.77
CA SER A 276 -22.33 -11.55 24.04
C SER A 276 -23.34 -10.39 24.01
N GLN A 277 -23.00 -9.31 23.31
CA GLN A 277 -23.89 -8.16 23.11
C GLN A 277 -25.12 -8.50 22.25
N SER A 278 -24.91 -9.28 21.16
CA SER A 278 -25.98 -9.68 20.25
C SER A 278 -27.04 -10.60 20.90
N GLY A 279 -26.84 -11.06 22.14
CA GLY A 279 -27.80 -11.86 22.90
C GLY A 279 -28.85 -11.05 23.64
N GLY A 280 -28.65 -9.74 23.83
CA GLY A 280 -29.60 -8.82 24.47
C GLY A 280 -30.67 -8.27 23.54
N ASP A 281 -30.39 -8.14 22.23
CA ASP A 281 -31.29 -7.59 21.22
C ASP A 281 -32.03 -8.69 20.45
N ARG A 282 -33.14 -9.12 20.95
CA ARG A 282 -34.03 -10.12 20.31
C ARG A 282 -34.96 -9.52 19.26
N LYS A 283 -34.56 -8.47 18.53
CA LYS A 283 -35.32 -7.96 17.35
C LYS A 283 -34.43 -7.11 16.48
N LEU A 284 -33.81 -7.70 15.46
CA LEU A 284 -33.56 -7.00 14.16
C LEU A 284 -33.11 -8.00 13.11
N GLY A 285 -33.69 -7.86 11.92
CA GLY A 285 -33.78 -8.72 10.79
C GLY A 285 -32.51 -9.45 10.32
N VAL A 286 -32.79 -10.64 9.83
CA VAL A 286 -31.85 -11.52 9.11
C VAL A 286 -31.44 -10.82 7.80
N ALA A 287 -30.21 -10.32 7.74
CA ALA A 287 -29.55 -10.03 6.48
C ALA A 287 -28.69 -11.25 6.11
N GLU A 288 -29.09 -11.96 5.08
CA GLU A 288 -28.38 -13.12 4.56
C GLU A 288 -27.02 -12.72 3.98
N CYS A 289 -25.94 -13.21 4.57
CA CYS A 289 -24.61 -13.20 4.00
C CYS A 289 -24.50 -14.29 2.93
N SER A 290 -25.04 -14.02 1.72
CA SER A 290 -24.85 -14.86 0.55
C SER A 290 -23.55 -14.47 -0.15
N GLY A 291 -22.52 -15.36 -0.14
CA GLY A 291 -21.26 -15.12 -0.82
C GLY A 291 -20.12 -16.05 -0.45
N ALA A 292 -20.36 -17.34 -0.42
CA ALA A 292 -19.29 -18.33 -0.48
C ALA A 292 -19.44 -19.15 -1.77
N ALA A 293 -18.66 -18.83 -2.80
CA ALA A 293 -18.53 -19.71 -3.95
C ALA A 293 -17.85 -21.02 -3.51
N PRO A 294 -18.34 -22.20 -3.93
CA PRO A 294 -17.72 -23.47 -3.59
C PRO A 294 -16.41 -23.64 -4.35
N ILE A 295 -15.35 -23.98 -3.62
CA ILE A 295 -14.09 -24.44 -4.19
C ILE A 295 -14.37 -25.77 -4.90
N SER A 296 -14.34 -25.77 -6.24
CA SER A 296 -14.40 -26.99 -7.04
C SER A 296 -13.13 -27.80 -6.80
N ARG A 297 -13.28 -28.97 -6.18
CA ARG A 297 -12.26 -30.04 -6.20
C ARG A 297 -12.22 -30.57 -7.63
N GLY A 298 -11.16 -30.25 -8.36
CA GLY A 298 -10.80 -30.95 -9.58
C GLY A 298 -10.20 -32.30 -9.23
N SER A 299 -10.90 -33.36 -9.60
CA SER A 299 -10.40 -34.71 -9.67
C SER A 299 -9.76 -34.95 -11.03
N SER A 300 -8.66 -35.66 -11.01
CA SER A 300 -7.97 -36.41 -12.04
C SER A 300 -6.64 -35.85 -12.46
#